data_b6403fa2d594b448947d45658de5ec39
#
_entry.id   b6403fa2d594b448947d45658de5ec39
#
_cell.length_a   1.000
_cell.length_b   1.000
_cell.length_c   1.000
_cell.angle_alpha   90.00
_cell.angle_beta   90.00
_cell.angle_gamma   90.00
#
_symmetry.space_group_name_H-M   'P 1'
#
loop_
_entity.id
_entity.type
_entity.pdbx_description
1 polymer ?
#
loop_
_entity_poly.entity_id
_entity_poly.type
_entity_poly.pdbx_seq_one_letter_code
_entity_poly.pdbx_strand_id
1 'polypeptide(L)'
;MAGSERTGYACSKASLLENAYYVITPTSKTTNDQLDTMIQFAADQAAIPLVLDYKNHDYAVAAISHVPHVIASSLVNLVAQSDFPDGTMKKIAAGGFKDITRIASSSPVMWEQILFTNKDNIISLLEDYKKAIDQTITDLKTDNHKEIYDIFEQSGTYRSSISDKRGSATMNPEYAIFCDIPDQPGAISVIATLLAFENVSIKNIGINHNREHMAGTIKIEFHDQASCEKATECLEYHHYPVYQKK
;
A
#
# COMPACT_ATOMS: atom_id res chain seq x y z
N MET A 1 -9.15 2.77 3.00
CA MET A 1 -9.82 2.57 4.29
C MET A 1 -8.95 3.16 5.38
N ALA A 2 -9.49 4.01 6.21
CA ALA A 2 -8.80 4.62 7.35
C ALA A 2 -9.05 3.74 8.59
N GLY A 3 -8.01 3.12 9.13
CA GLY A 3 -8.11 2.22 10.28
C GLY A 3 -6.92 1.28 10.38
N SER A 4 -6.93 0.48 11.43
CA SER A 4 -5.96 -0.58 11.66
C SER A 4 -6.66 -1.82 12.21
N GLU A 5 -5.95 -2.93 12.32
CA GLU A 5 -6.45 -4.18 12.91
C GLU A 5 -6.68 -4.07 14.43
N ARG A 6 -6.22 -2.98 15.05
CA ARG A 6 -6.42 -2.70 16.47
C ARG A 6 -7.78 -2.09 16.71
N THR A 7 -8.45 -2.45 17.79
CA THR A 7 -9.79 -2.01 18.13
C THR A 7 -9.79 -1.09 19.36
N GLY A 8 -10.81 -0.24 19.43
CA GLY A 8 -11.09 0.62 20.58
C GLY A 8 -10.54 2.04 20.44
N TYR A 9 -11.14 2.96 21.22
CA TYR A 9 -10.84 4.39 21.20
C TYR A 9 -9.37 4.71 21.48
N ALA A 10 -8.71 3.94 22.33
CA ALA A 10 -7.28 4.12 22.64
C ALA A 10 -6.35 3.97 21.42
N CYS A 11 -6.85 3.35 20.34
CA CYS A 11 -6.10 3.19 19.08
C CYS A 11 -6.44 4.28 18.04
N SER A 12 -7.37 5.20 18.36
CA SER A 12 -7.74 6.29 17.45
C SER A 12 -6.64 7.36 17.43
N LYS A 13 -6.51 8.05 16.29
CA LYS A 13 -5.61 9.18 16.09
C LYS A 13 -6.34 10.29 15.36
N ALA A 14 -6.14 11.55 15.75
CA ALA A 14 -6.75 12.71 15.08
C ALA A 14 -6.37 12.78 13.59
N SER A 15 -5.11 12.43 13.26
CA SER A 15 -4.60 12.42 11.88
C SER A 15 -5.01 11.21 11.03
N LEU A 16 -5.92 10.36 11.51
CA LEU A 16 -6.30 9.13 10.81
C LEU A 16 -6.88 9.38 9.41
N LEU A 17 -7.60 10.49 9.27
CA LEU A 17 -8.26 10.87 8.02
C LEU A 17 -7.42 11.80 7.14
N GLU A 18 -6.33 12.38 7.67
CA GLU A 18 -5.47 13.29 6.91
C GLU A 18 -4.92 12.60 5.64
N ASN A 19 -5.13 13.24 4.50
CA ASN A 19 -4.72 12.73 3.19
C ASN A 19 -5.30 11.33 2.84
N ALA A 20 -6.34 10.87 3.53
CA ALA A 20 -7.07 9.64 3.19
C ALA A 20 -8.26 9.96 2.29
N TYR A 21 -8.59 9.08 1.37
CA TYR A 21 -9.84 9.20 0.62
C TYR A 21 -11.03 8.98 1.54
N TYR A 22 -11.93 9.98 1.57
CA TYR A 22 -13.22 9.91 2.25
C TYR A 22 -14.31 9.66 1.20
N VAL A 23 -14.75 8.40 1.11
CA VAL A 23 -15.73 8.02 0.10
C VAL A 23 -17.13 8.43 0.54
N ILE A 24 -17.85 9.13 -0.34
CA ILE A 24 -19.23 9.57 -0.16
C ILE A 24 -20.09 8.87 -1.21
N THR A 25 -21.09 8.12 -0.76
CA THR A 25 -22.01 7.38 -1.64
C THR A 25 -23.40 7.99 -1.54
N PRO A 26 -23.75 8.99 -2.38
CA PRO A 26 -25.05 9.62 -2.33
C PRO A 26 -26.14 8.64 -2.80
N THR A 27 -27.35 8.79 -2.23
CA THR A 27 -28.53 8.05 -2.62
C THR A 27 -29.42 8.90 -3.54
N SER A 28 -30.46 8.31 -4.13
CA SER A 28 -31.44 9.05 -4.92
C SER A 28 -32.24 10.12 -4.12
N LYS A 29 -32.12 10.12 -2.80
CA LYS A 29 -32.76 11.09 -1.90
C LYS A 29 -31.79 12.19 -1.44
N THR A 30 -30.50 12.09 -1.74
CA THR A 30 -29.49 13.04 -1.35
C THR A 30 -29.63 14.30 -2.22
N THR A 31 -29.78 15.46 -1.60
CA THR A 31 -29.79 16.76 -2.29
C THR A 31 -28.35 17.24 -2.55
N ASN A 32 -28.18 18.17 -3.50
CA ASN A 32 -26.89 18.77 -3.79
C ASN A 32 -26.29 19.46 -2.53
N ASP A 33 -27.11 20.20 -1.78
CA ASP A 33 -26.66 20.89 -0.57
C ASP A 33 -26.15 19.91 0.52
N GLN A 34 -26.79 18.75 0.63
CA GLN A 34 -26.32 17.70 1.54
C GLN A 34 -24.99 17.09 1.07
N LEU A 35 -24.86 16.89 -0.24
CA LEU A 35 -23.62 16.37 -0.82
C LEU A 35 -22.47 17.36 -0.62
N ASP A 36 -22.71 18.64 -0.91
CA ASP A 36 -21.71 19.70 -0.73
C ASP A 36 -21.30 19.84 0.75
N THR A 37 -22.27 19.71 1.68
CA THR A 37 -21.98 19.70 3.10
C THR A 37 -21.04 18.55 3.49
N MET A 38 -21.28 17.35 2.97
CA MET A 38 -20.42 16.19 3.25
C MET A 38 -19.04 16.29 2.62
N ILE A 39 -18.95 16.87 1.41
CA ILE A 39 -17.67 17.15 0.76
C ILE A 39 -16.86 18.14 1.61
N GLN A 40 -17.48 19.23 2.06
CA GLN A 40 -16.82 20.22 2.92
C GLN A 40 -16.39 19.60 4.24
N PHE A 41 -17.27 18.80 4.88
CA PHE A 41 -16.93 18.10 6.12
C PHE A 41 -15.70 17.20 5.97
N ALA A 42 -15.60 16.45 4.86
CA ALA A 42 -14.43 15.61 4.59
C ALA A 42 -13.17 16.47 4.39
N ALA A 43 -13.27 17.59 3.66
CA ALA A 43 -12.17 18.51 3.43
C ALA A 43 -11.68 19.16 4.76
N ASP A 44 -12.59 19.53 5.64
CA ASP A 44 -12.28 20.10 6.97
C ASP A 44 -11.52 19.12 7.88
N GLN A 45 -11.65 17.82 7.62
CA GLN A 45 -10.84 16.77 8.27
C GLN A 45 -9.49 16.51 7.55
N ALA A 46 -9.09 17.38 6.64
CA ALA A 46 -7.93 17.18 5.76
C ALA A 46 -7.96 15.86 4.96
N ALA A 47 -9.16 15.30 4.76
CA ALA A 47 -9.38 14.13 3.92
C ALA A 47 -9.62 14.54 2.46
N ILE A 48 -9.49 13.59 1.55
CA ILE A 48 -9.75 13.79 0.12
C ILE A 48 -11.14 13.24 -0.17
N PRO A 49 -12.17 14.08 -0.40
CA PRO A 49 -13.51 13.60 -0.72
C PRO A 49 -13.52 12.90 -2.08
N LEU A 50 -14.14 11.73 -2.13
CA LEU A 50 -14.34 10.95 -3.35
C LEU A 50 -15.81 10.55 -3.45
N VAL A 51 -16.54 11.11 -4.39
CA VAL A 51 -17.95 10.78 -4.62
C VAL A 51 -18.04 9.60 -5.58
N LEU A 52 -18.66 8.51 -5.14
CA LEU A 52 -18.87 7.29 -5.92
C LEU A 52 -20.33 6.85 -5.84
N ASP A 53 -20.81 6.21 -6.91
CA ASP A 53 -22.03 5.39 -6.82
C ASP A 53 -21.81 4.20 -5.86
N TYR A 54 -22.82 3.86 -5.08
CA TYR A 54 -22.71 2.80 -4.07
C TYR A 54 -22.37 1.42 -4.65
N LYS A 55 -22.83 1.10 -5.87
CA LYS A 55 -22.51 -0.17 -6.52
C LYS A 55 -21.05 -0.24 -6.92
N ASN A 56 -20.53 0.86 -7.47
CA ASN A 56 -19.13 0.99 -7.81
C ASN A 56 -18.24 0.93 -6.55
N HIS A 57 -18.68 1.58 -5.45
CA HIS A 57 -18.01 1.48 -4.16
C HIS A 57 -17.95 0.03 -3.68
N ASP A 58 -19.10 -0.65 -3.64
CA ASP A 58 -19.18 -2.01 -3.09
C ASP A 58 -18.36 -3.02 -3.93
N TYR A 59 -18.36 -2.86 -5.26
CA TYR A 59 -17.53 -3.66 -6.14
C TYR A 59 -16.04 -3.37 -5.93
N ALA A 60 -15.63 -2.10 -5.87
CA ALA A 60 -14.25 -1.71 -5.64
C ALA A 60 -13.73 -2.23 -4.30
N VAL A 61 -14.52 -2.08 -3.22
CA VAL A 61 -14.13 -2.57 -1.89
C VAL A 61 -14.08 -4.10 -1.85
N ALA A 62 -14.97 -4.78 -2.57
CA ALA A 62 -14.86 -6.23 -2.73
C ALA A 62 -13.54 -6.63 -3.36
N ALA A 63 -13.11 -5.96 -4.43
CA ALA A 63 -11.89 -6.28 -5.17
C ALA A 63 -10.61 -5.98 -4.39
N ILE A 64 -10.52 -4.81 -3.72
CA ILE A 64 -9.27 -4.34 -3.09
C ILE A 64 -9.15 -4.66 -1.60
N SER A 65 -10.23 -5.15 -0.97
CA SER A 65 -10.26 -5.43 0.46
C SER A 65 -10.82 -6.81 0.78
N HIS A 66 -12.05 -7.13 0.37
CA HIS A 66 -12.73 -8.33 0.83
C HIS A 66 -12.11 -9.60 0.24
N VAL A 67 -11.94 -9.67 -1.07
CA VAL A 67 -11.30 -10.79 -1.75
C VAL A 67 -9.85 -11.01 -1.26
N PRO A 68 -9.01 -9.99 -1.12
CA PRO A 68 -7.67 -10.15 -0.53
C PRO A 68 -7.68 -10.81 0.86
N HIS A 69 -8.64 -10.48 1.73
CA HIS A 69 -8.74 -11.12 3.04
C HIS A 69 -9.14 -12.59 2.95
N VAL A 70 -10.06 -12.93 2.05
CA VAL A 70 -10.43 -14.34 1.81
C VAL A 70 -9.23 -15.13 1.30
N ILE A 71 -8.48 -14.56 0.33
CA ILE A 71 -7.28 -15.19 -0.24
C ILE A 71 -6.21 -15.39 0.85
N ALA A 72 -5.92 -14.36 1.64
CA ALA A 72 -4.93 -14.44 2.71
C ALA A 72 -5.30 -15.51 3.75
N SER A 73 -6.57 -15.54 4.18
CA SER A 73 -7.06 -16.55 5.13
C SER A 73 -7.02 -17.96 4.55
N SER A 74 -7.41 -18.12 3.28
CA SER A 74 -7.36 -19.41 2.59
C SER A 74 -5.91 -19.90 2.42
N LEU A 75 -4.97 -19.01 2.11
CA LEU A 75 -3.56 -19.33 1.98
C LEU A 75 -2.96 -19.79 3.33
N VAL A 76 -3.29 -19.10 4.43
CA VAL A 76 -2.85 -19.52 5.78
C VAL A 76 -3.39 -20.90 6.11
N ASN A 77 -4.69 -21.15 5.86
CA ASN A 77 -5.32 -22.43 6.13
C ASN A 77 -4.71 -23.56 5.27
N LEU A 78 -4.43 -23.28 3.99
CA LEU A 78 -3.75 -24.24 3.10
C LEU A 78 -2.38 -24.63 3.66
N VAL A 79 -1.56 -23.66 4.05
CA VAL A 79 -0.23 -23.93 4.62
C VAL A 79 -0.34 -24.67 5.95
N ALA A 80 -1.28 -24.27 6.82
CA ALA A 80 -1.49 -24.93 8.10
C ALA A 80 -1.92 -26.41 7.97
N GLN A 81 -2.73 -26.74 6.94
CA GLN A 81 -3.15 -28.12 6.65
C GLN A 81 -2.07 -28.95 5.96
N SER A 82 -1.15 -28.29 5.25
CA SER A 82 -0.07 -28.96 4.50
C SER A 82 1.24 -29.03 5.25
N ASP A 83 1.33 -28.44 6.46
CA ASP A 83 2.59 -28.37 7.21
C ASP A 83 3.01 -29.77 7.70
N PHE A 84 4.31 -29.95 7.79
CA PHE A 84 4.90 -31.19 8.31
C PHE A 84 4.63 -31.34 9.81
N PRO A 85 4.64 -32.57 10.34
CA PRO A 85 4.39 -32.82 11.77
C PRO A 85 5.31 -32.04 12.72
N ASP A 86 6.51 -31.68 12.25
CA ASP A 86 7.49 -30.92 13.03
C ASP A 86 7.33 -29.38 12.86
N GLY A 87 6.34 -28.91 12.07
CA GLY A 87 6.07 -27.50 11.83
C GLY A 87 7.14 -26.81 10.98
N THR A 88 7.76 -27.51 10.05
CA THR A 88 8.83 -26.95 9.20
C THR A 88 8.37 -25.74 8.40
N MET A 89 7.19 -25.79 7.74
CA MET A 89 6.70 -24.64 6.96
C MET A 89 6.53 -23.40 7.82
N LYS A 90 5.98 -23.56 9.03
CA LYS A 90 5.83 -22.48 10.00
C LYS A 90 7.18 -21.90 10.43
N LYS A 91 8.22 -22.72 10.59
CA LYS A 91 9.58 -22.28 10.99
C LYS A 91 10.26 -21.47 9.89
N ILE A 92 10.12 -21.89 8.62
CA ILE A 92 10.77 -21.24 7.47
C ILE A 92 9.93 -20.11 6.84
N ALA A 93 8.70 -19.88 7.34
CA ALA A 93 7.84 -18.80 6.85
C ALA A 93 8.54 -17.44 7.02
N ALA A 94 8.96 -16.85 5.90
CA ALA A 94 9.70 -15.59 5.85
C ALA A 94 8.79 -14.39 5.55
N GLY A 95 9.39 -13.22 5.34
CA GLY A 95 8.68 -11.95 5.19
C GLY A 95 7.59 -11.97 4.12
N GLY A 96 7.83 -12.50 2.92
CA GLY A 96 6.84 -12.53 1.86
C GLY A 96 5.52 -13.20 2.28
N PHE A 97 5.60 -14.40 2.91
CA PHE A 97 4.41 -15.07 3.43
C PHE A 97 3.73 -14.26 4.55
N LYS A 98 4.52 -13.72 5.50
CA LYS A 98 4.00 -12.94 6.62
C LYS A 98 3.33 -11.65 6.16
N ASP A 99 3.89 -11.00 5.15
CA ASP A 99 3.37 -9.74 4.63
C ASP A 99 2.03 -9.95 3.91
N ILE A 100 1.94 -10.93 3.01
CA ILE A 100 0.71 -11.21 2.25
C ILE A 100 -0.41 -11.77 3.16
N THR A 101 -0.06 -12.48 4.24
CA THR A 101 -1.01 -13.09 5.15
C THR A 101 -1.29 -12.27 6.41
N ARG A 102 -0.67 -11.10 6.58
CA ARG A 102 -0.83 -10.25 7.77
C ARG A 102 -2.31 -9.95 8.08
N ILE A 103 -3.11 -9.74 7.05
CA ILE A 103 -4.53 -9.42 7.17
C ILE A 103 -5.40 -10.62 7.57
N ALA A 104 -4.91 -11.85 7.51
CA ALA A 104 -5.64 -13.04 7.95
C ALA A 104 -5.89 -13.09 9.47
N SER A 105 -5.18 -12.27 10.26
CA SER A 105 -5.36 -12.18 11.72
C SER A 105 -6.48 -11.22 12.15
N SER A 106 -7.46 -10.98 11.29
CA SER A 106 -8.59 -10.09 11.53
C SER A 106 -9.73 -10.79 12.31
N SER A 107 -10.67 -9.99 12.86
CA SER A 107 -11.81 -10.50 13.64
C SER A 107 -12.74 -11.42 12.81
N PRO A 108 -12.97 -12.67 13.18
CA PRO A 108 -13.85 -13.56 12.44
C PRO A 108 -15.30 -13.06 12.38
N VAL A 109 -15.82 -12.52 13.48
CA VAL A 109 -17.20 -11.99 13.56
C VAL A 109 -17.40 -10.82 12.58
N MET A 110 -16.46 -9.90 12.55
CA MET A 110 -16.52 -8.76 11.63
C MET A 110 -16.45 -9.22 10.16
N TRP A 111 -15.56 -10.15 9.86
CA TRP A 111 -15.39 -10.61 8.47
C TRP A 111 -16.53 -11.47 7.98
N GLU A 112 -17.15 -12.28 8.83
CA GLU A 112 -18.40 -12.96 8.50
C GLU A 112 -19.46 -11.95 8.02
N GLN A 113 -19.71 -10.90 8.80
CA GLN A 113 -20.68 -9.86 8.46
C GLN A 113 -20.34 -9.15 7.14
N ILE A 114 -19.06 -8.75 6.97
CA ILE A 114 -18.59 -8.10 5.74
C ILE A 114 -18.84 -8.99 4.52
N LEU A 115 -18.48 -10.27 4.58
CA LEU A 115 -18.61 -11.18 3.46
C LEU A 115 -20.09 -11.39 3.06
N PHE A 116 -20.98 -11.52 4.04
CA PHE A 116 -22.40 -11.71 3.75
C PHE A 116 -23.13 -10.44 3.30
N THR A 117 -22.67 -9.25 3.68
CA THR A 117 -23.28 -7.98 3.23
C THR A 117 -22.90 -7.63 1.79
N ASN A 118 -21.77 -8.08 1.27
CA ASN A 118 -21.31 -7.82 -0.10
C ASN A 118 -21.06 -9.11 -0.92
N LYS A 119 -21.83 -10.16 -0.60
CA LYS A 119 -21.57 -11.53 -1.08
C LYS A 119 -21.53 -11.66 -2.60
N ASP A 120 -22.44 -11.00 -3.33
CA ASP A 120 -22.59 -11.19 -4.77
C ASP A 120 -21.36 -10.67 -5.54
N ASN A 121 -20.84 -9.50 -5.18
CA ASN A 121 -19.60 -8.98 -5.74
C ASN A 121 -18.40 -9.86 -5.37
N ILE A 122 -18.34 -10.32 -4.12
CA ILE A 122 -17.24 -11.17 -3.64
C ILE A 122 -17.25 -12.52 -4.36
N ILE A 123 -18.40 -13.15 -4.51
CA ILE A 123 -18.52 -14.42 -5.25
C ILE A 123 -18.05 -14.25 -6.69
N SER A 124 -18.54 -13.24 -7.40
CA SER A 124 -18.14 -12.97 -8.78
C SER A 124 -16.62 -12.81 -8.92
N LEU A 125 -16.01 -12.00 -8.05
CA LEU A 125 -14.56 -11.76 -8.08
C LEU A 125 -13.74 -13.01 -7.69
N LEU A 126 -14.23 -13.83 -6.75
CA LEU A 126 -13.58 -15.10 -6.40
C LEU A 126 -13.68 -16.13 -7.54
N GLU A 127 -14.78 -16.16 -8.28
CA GLU A 127 -14.90 -17.00 -9.48
C GLU A 127 -13.92 -16.56 -10.57
N ASP A 128 -13.75 -15.26 -10.78
CA ASP A 128 -12.75 -14.74 -11.71
C ASP A 128 -11.31 -15.02 -11.24
N TYR A 129 -11.04 -14.87 -9.95
CA TYR A 129 -9.75 -15.24 -9.37
C TYR A 129 -9.47 -16.75 -9.53
N LYS A 130 -10.48 -17.60 -9.31
CA LYS A 130 -10.36 -19.04 -9.54
C LYS A 130 -10.02 -19.36 -11.00
N LYS A 131 -10.66 -18.71 -11.98
CA LYS A 131 -10.30 -18.87 -13.39
C LYS A 131 -8.85 -18.51 -13.68
N ALA A 132 -8.34 -17.41 -13.07
CA ALA A 132 -6.94 -17.02 -13.21
C ALA A 132 -5.98 -18.08 -12.65
N ILE A 133 -6.32 -18.68 -11.49
CA ILE A 133 -5.54 -19.80 -10.92
C ILE A 133 -5.61 -21.04 -11.82
N ASP A 134 -6.79 -21.40 -12.32
CA ASP A 134 -6.97 -22.55 -13.22
C ASP A 134 -6.15 -22.36 -14.53
N GLN A 135 -6.08 -21.14 -15.05
CA GLN A 135 -5.24 -20.82 -16.20
C GLN A 135 -3.75 -20.99 -15.88
N THR A 136 -3.30 -20.45 -14.75
CA THR A 136 -1.91 -20.61 -14.28
C THR A 136 -1.54 -22.10 -14.13
N ILE A 137 -2.44 -22.91 -13.59
CA ILE A 137 -2.24 -24.37 -13.49
C ILE A 137 -2.09 -24.98 -14.88
N THR A 138 -2.89 -24.54 -15.84
CA THR A 138 -2.85 -25.03 -17.23
C THR A 138 -1.54 -24.66 -17.89
N ASP A 139 -1.09 -23.42 -17.75
CA ASP A 139 0.16 -22.93 -18.33
C ASP A 139 1.38 -23.65 -17.74
N LEU A 140 1.37 -23.94 -16.43
CA LEU A 140 2.41 -24.76 -15.81
C LEU A 140 2.41 -26.21 -16.33
N LYS A 141 1.24 -26.82 -16.56
CA LYS A 141 1.13 -28.19 -17.09
C LYS A 141 1.59 -28.31 -18.54
N THR A 142 1.51 -27.21 -19.29
CA THR A 142 1.86 -27.16 -20.71
C THR A 142 3.21 -26.50 -20.98
N ASP A 143 3.99 -26.25 -19.92
CA ASP A 143 5.30 -25.57 -20.00
C ASP A 143 5.23 -24.22 -20.76
N ASN A 144 4.12 -23.48 -20.60
CA ASN A 144 3.90 -22.20 -21.25
C ASN A 144 4.64 -21.07 -20.51
N HIS A 145 5.96 -21.07 -20.65
CA HIS A 145 6.84 -20.11 -19.98
C HIS A 145 6.49 -18.64 -20.26
N LYS A 146 6.03 -18.36 -21.49
CA LYS A 146 5.68 -16.98 -21.87
C LYS A 146 4.51 -16.43 -21.04
N GLU A 147 3.40 -17.15 -20.96
CA GLU A 147 2.23 -16.69 -20.18
C GLU A 147 2.56 -16.56 -18.69
N ILE A 148 3.36 -17.49 -18.15
CA ILE A 148 3.84 -17.38 -16.77
C ILE A 148 4.68 -16.09 -16.56
N TYR A 149 5.59 -15.78 -17.49
CA TYR A 149 6.35 -14.53 -17.43
C TYR A 149 5.43 -13.30 -17.50
N ASP A 150 4.49 -13.29 -18.45
CA ASP A 150 3.58 -12.17 -18.70
C ASP A 150 2.69 -11.85 -17.50
N ILE A 151 2.23 -12.86 -16.73
CA ILE A 151 1.47 -12.68 -15.49
C ILE A 151 2.28 -11.82 -14.49
N PHE A 152 3.55 -12.15 -14.26
CA PHE A 152 4.39 -11.42 -13.29
C PHE A 152 4.76 -10.03 -13.80
N GLU A 153 5.06 -9.86 -15.09
CA GLU A 153 5.36 -8.56 -15.68
C GLU A 153 4.17 -7.59 -15.57
N GLN A 154 2.98 -8.04 -15.96
CA GLN A 154 1.76 -7.23 -15.91
C GLN A 154 1.40 -6.85 -14.47
N SER A 155 1.43 -7.81 -13.55
CA SER A 155 1.16 -7.55 -12.13
C SER A 155 2.18 -6.61 -11.51
N GLY A 156 3.45 -6.75 -11.83
CA GLY A 156 4.53 -5.86 -11.39
C GLY A 156 4.35 -4.44 -11.90
N THR A 157 4.01 -4.28 -13.17
CA THR A 157 3.72 -2.99 -13.80
C THR A 157 2.53 -2.30 -13.13
N TYR A 158 1.40 -3.02 -12.98
CA TYR A 158 0.23 -2.46 -12.29
C TYR A 158 0.52 -2.11 -10.83
N ARG A 159 1.17 -3.00 -10.07
CA ARG A 159 1.53 -2.75 -8.66
C ARG A 159 2.43 -1.51 -8.53
N SER A 160 3.37 -1.32 -9.43
CA SER A 160 4.26 -0.15 -9.45
C SER A 160 3.52 1.15 -9.81
N SER A 161 2.39 1.08 -10.49
CA SER A 161 1.54 2.23 -10.79
C SER A 161 0.70 2.67 -9.58
N ILE A 162 0.47 1.78 -8.61
CA ILE A 162 -0.22 2.11 -7.37
C ILE A 162 0.76 2.92 -6.53
N SER A 163 0.58 4.24 -6.49
CA SER A 163 1.42 5.11 -5.68
C SER A 163 1.22 4.80 -4.19
N ASP A 164 2.30 4.65 -3.44
CA ASP A 164 2.25 4.58 -1.96
C ASP A 164 1.83 5.93 -1.33
N LYS A 165 1.54 6.92 -2.16
CA LYS A 165 1.11 8.26 -1.75
C LYS A 165 -0.35 8.23 -1.32
N ARG A 166 -0.58 8.06 -0.05
CA ARG A 166 -1.83 8.50 0.58
C ARG A 166 -1.92 10.01 0.38
N GLY A 167 -2.78 10.44 -0.54
CA GLY A 167 -3.17 11.84 -0.62
C GLY A 167 -2.43 12.76 -1.59
N SER A 168 -1.90 12.27 -2.71
CA SER A 168 -1.49 13.19 -3.79
C SER A 168 -2.45 13.12 -4.98
N ALA A 169 -3.59 13.80 -4.87
CA ALA A 169 -4.51 14.05 -5.99
C ALA A 169 -3.99 15.14 -6.96
N THR A 170 -2.79 15.65 -6.74
CA THR A 170 -2.12 16.58 -7.65
C THR A 170 -0.96 15.88 -8.32
N MET A 171 -0.96 15.85 -9.67
CA MET A 171 0.18 15.50 -10.52
C MET A 171 1.32 16.53 -10.34
N ASN A 172 1.87 16.63 -9.13
CA ASN A 172 3.13 17.34 -8.97
C ASN A 172 4.27 16.36 -9.25
N PRO A 173 5.24 16.72 -10.06
CA PRO A 173 6.42 15.90 -10.28
C PRO A 173 7.03 15.51 -8.93
N GLU A 174 7.47 14.26 -8.82
CA GLU A 174 8.03 13.73 -7.58
C GLU A 174 9.48 14.21 -7.47
N TYR A 175 9.69 15.25 -6.70
CA TYR A 175 11.03 15.73 -6.37
C TYR A 175 11.61 14.86 -5.25
N ALA A 176 12.26 13.76 -5.61
CA ALA A 176 12.80 12.81 -4.66
C ALA A 176 14.19 12.30 -5.07
N ILE A 177 15.03 12.09 -4.09
CA ILE A 177 16.34 11.43 -4.23
C ILE A 177 16.39 10.17 -3.39
N PHE A 178 17.23 9.24 -3.80
CA PHE A 178 17.58 8.05 -3.04
C PHE A 178 19.04 8.18 -2.61
N CYS A 179 19.34 7.79 -1.37
CA CYS A 179 20.66 7.89 -0.82
C CYS A 179 20.96 6.64 0.01
N ASP A 180 22.10 6.01 -0.23
CA ASP A 180 22.56 4.89 0.58
C ASP A 180 23.23 5.39 1.84
N ILE A 181 22.79 4.87 2.98
CA ILE A 181 23.31 5.22 4.30
C ILE A 181 23.72 3.95 5.07
N PRO A 182 24.75 4.03 5.90
CA PRO A 182 25.08 2.92 6.80
C PRO A 182 23.97 2.71 7.83
N ASP A 183 23.65 1.45 8.13
CA ASP A 183 22.70 1.12 9.20
C ASP A 183 23.38 1.26 10.57
N GLN A 184 23.41 2.51 11.05
CA GLN A 184 24.00 2.86 12.34
C GLN A 184 23.23 3.99 13.03
N PRO A 185 23.26 4.06 14.36
CA PRO A 185 22.66 5.16 15.11
C PRO A 185 23.15 6.52 14.62
N GLY A 186 22.21 7.44 14.33
CA GLY A 186 22.51 8.80 13.90
C GLY A 186 22.66 9.01 12.39
N ALA A 187 22.69 7.97 11.56
CA ALA A 187 22.86 8.13 10.11
C ALA A 187 21.82 9.06 9.48
N ILE A 188 20.55 8.92 9.83
CA ILE A 188 19.48 9.81 9.34
C ILE A 188 19.65 11.23 9.87
N SER A 189 20.06 11.39 11.14
CA SER A 189 20.21 12.73 11.73
C SER A 189 21.36 13.51 11.09
N VAL A 190 22.42 12.86 10.66
CA VAL A 190 23.50 13.50 9.90
C VAL A 190 22.97 14.08 8.60
N ILE A 191 22.25 13.29 7.80
CA ILE A 191 21.66 13.76 6.53
C ILE A 191 20.69 14.92 6.76
N ALA A 192 19.79 14.78 7.73
CA ALA A 192 18.83 15.84 8.04
C ALA A 192 19.53 17.14 8.48
N THR A 193 20.64 17.03 9.22
CA THR A 193 21.43 18.17 9.65
C THR A 193 22.15 18.85 8.48
N LEU A 194 22.76 18.08 7.57
CA LEU A 194 23.41 18.62 6.37
C LEU A 194 22.43 19.40 5.50
N LEU A 195 21.24 18.84 5.24
CA LEU A 195 20.20 19.50 4.48
C LEU A 195 19.65 20.74 5.19
N ALA A 196 19.54 20.71 6.52
CA ALA A 196 19.13 21.88 7.29
C ALA A 196 20.13 23.03 7.22
N PHE A 197 21.44 22.78 7.24
CA PHE A 197 22.47 23.81 7.06
C PHE A 197 22.38 24.49 5.69
N GLU A 198 21.93 23.75 4.67
CA GLU A 198 21.68 24.29 3.33
C GLU A 198 20.29 24.95 3.18
N ASN A 199 19.52 25.08 4.25
CA ASN A 199 18.13 25.56 4.23
C ASN A 199 17.23 24.76 3.27
N VAL A 200 17.47 23.46 3.14
CA VAL A 200 16.62 22.55 2.36
C VAL A 200 15.60 21.90 3.28
N SER A 201 14.32 22.14 3.00
CA SER A 201 13.21 21.56 3.76
C SER A 201 12.87 20.16 3.23
N ILE A 202 12.92 19.15 4.11
CA ILE A 202 12.50 17.79 3.79
C ILE A 202 10.98 17.72 3.90
N LYS A 203 10.31 17.28 2.82
CA LYS A 203 8.86 17.04 2.80
C LYS A 203 8.51 15.70 3.43
N ASN A 204 9.28 14.67 3.10
CA ASN A 204 9.12 13.32 3.61
C ASN A 204 10.44 12.56 3.57
N ILE A 205 10.64 11.62 4.50
CA ILE A 205 11.80 10.73 4.53
C ILE A 205 11.31 9.30 4.82
N GLY A 206 11.72 8.36 3.99
CA GLY A 206 11.36 6.95 4.11
C GLY A 206 12.57 6.05 4.00
N ILE A 207 12.60 4.96 4.77
CA ILE A 207 13.64 3.93 4.68
C ILE A 207 13.12 2.82 3.79
N ASN A 208 13.80 2.57 2.67
CA ASN A 208 13.55 1.42 1.82
C ASN A 208 14.55 0.32 2.20
N HIS A 209 14.06 -0.71 2.87
CA HIS A 209 14.87 -1.91 3.13
C HIS A 209 14.97 -2.73 1.85
N ASN A 210 16.07 -2.59 1.12
CA ASN A 210 16.43 -3.54 0.08
C ASN A 210 17.26 -4.66 0.76
N ARG A 211 16.69 -5.85 0.88
CA ARG A 211 17.32 -7.01 1.56
C ARG A 211 18.55 -7.56 0.83
N GLU A 212 18.84 -7.05 -0.37
CA GLU A 212 19.95 -7.51 -1.20
C GLU A 212 21.28 -6.77 -0.94
N HIS A 213 21.26 -5.63 -0.23
CA HIS A 213 22.48 -4.86 0.05
C HIS A 213 22.55 -4.51 1.55
N MET A 214 23.76 -4.59 2.12
CA MET A 214 24.07 -4.35 3.54
C MET A 214 23.97 -2.86 3.95
N ALA A 215 23.62 -1.95 3.05
CA ALA A 215 23.38 -0.54 3.33
C ALA A 215 21.88 -0.24 3.22
N GLY A 216 21.33 0.53 4.16
CA GLY A 216 19.95 1.01 4.09
C GLY A 216 19.84 2.13 3.05
N THR A 217 18.84 2.04 2.16
CA THR A 217 18.55 3.15 1.23
C THR A 217 17.45 4.02 1.82
N ILE A 218 17.68 5.32 1.93
CA ILE A 218 16.64 6.29 2.28
C ILE A 218 16.12 6.98 1.03
N LYS A 219 14.81 7.22 0.98
CA LYS A 219 14.14 8.10 0.03
C LYS A 219 13.86 9.42 0.74
N ILE A 220 14.27 10.53 0.14
CA ILE A 220 13.99 11.88 0.64
C ILE A 220 13.17 12.62 -0.40
N GLU A 221 12.02 13.15 0.00
CA GLU A 221 11.12 13.92 -0.87
C GLU A 221 11.17 15.40 -0.52
N PHE A 222 11.11 16.25 -1.53
CA PHE A 222 11.18 17.71 -1.42
C PHE A 222 9.92 18.36 -1.96
N HIS A 223 9.75 19.66 -1.69
CA HIS A 223 8.59 20.44 -2.14
C HIS A 223 8.70 20.91 -3.60
N ASP A 224 9.93 21.07 -4.11
CA ASP A 224 10.23 21.61 -5.43
C ASP A 224 11.55 21.06 -5.98
N GLN A 225 11.78 21.30 -7.27
CA GLN A 225 12.95 20.85 -8.00
C GLN A 225 14.24 21.48 -7.48
N ALA A 226 14.20 22.77 -7.13
CA ALA A 226 15.39 23.50 -6.67
C ALA A 226 15.91 22.94 -5.34
N SER A 227 15.00 22.58 -4.42
CA SER A 227 15.33 21.88 -3.16
C SER A 227 15.93 20.50 -3.42
N CYS A 228 15.41 19.77 -4.42
CA CYS A 228 15.91 18.46 -4.81
C CYS A 228 17.35 18.53 -5.37
N GLU A 229 17.62 19.47 -6.28
CA GLU A 229 18.93 19.70 -6.87
C GLU A 229 19.95 20.12 -5.80
N LYS A 230 19.60 21.08 -4.96
CA LYS A 230 20.48 21.55 -3.88
C LYS A 230 20.78 20.45 -2.86
N ALA A 231 19.79 19.60 -2.55
CA ALA A 231 20.00 18.44 -1.70
C ALA A 231 20.96 17.43 -2.32
N THR A 232 20.83 17.18 -3.63
CA THR A 232 21.74 16.28 -4.37
C THR A 232 23.17 16.78 -4.28
N GLU A 233 23.41 18.05 -4.63
CA GLU A 233 24.74 18.67 -4.57
C GLU A 233 25.37 18.62 -3.17
N CYS A 234 24.56 18.91 -2.15
CA CYS A 234 24.99 18.86 -0.75
C CYS A 234 25.43 17.47 -0.33
N LEU A 235 24.61 16.46 -0.61
CA LEU A 235 24.91 15.08 -0.20
C LEU A 235 26.07 14.47 -0.98
N GLU A 236 26.16 14.73 -2.28
CA GLU A 236 27.32 14.32 -3.11
C GLU A 236 28.62 14.95 -2.63
N TYR A 237 28.61 16.25 -2.27
CA TYR A 237 29.76 16.93 -1.66
C TYR A 237 30.24 16.24 -0.39
N HIS A 238 29.33 15.72 0.40
CA HIS A 238 29.62 14.95 1.62
C HIS A 238 29.83 13.45 1.38
N HIS A 239 30.06 13.05 0.13
CA HIS A 239 30.37 11.68 -0.30
C HIS A 239 29.26 10.65 -0.05
N TYR A 240 28.01 11.09 0.01
CA TYR A 240 26.87 10.19 0.01
C TYR A 240 26.48 9.81 -1.42
N PRO A 241 26.34 8.51 -1.75
CA PRO A 241 25.83 8.09 -3.05
C PRO A 241 24.37 8.53 -3.21
N VAL A 242 24.11 9.42 -4.17
CA VAL A 242 22.76 9.91 -4.47
C VAL A 242 22.34 9.46 -5.87
N TYR A 243 21.11 9.00 -6.01
CA TYR A 243 20.55 8.64 -7.29
C TYR A 243 19.06 8.98 -7.38
N GLN A 244 18.59 9.24 -8.59
CA GLN A 244 17.18 9.43 -8.90
C GLN A 244 16.66 8.16 -9.55
N LYS A 245 15.45 7.76 -9.20
CA LYS A 245 14.80 6.64 -9.89
C LYS A 245 14.46 7.09 -11.32
N LYS A 246 15.03 6.39 -12.29
CA LYS A 246 14.64 6.55 -13.70
C LYS A 246 13.23 6.03 -13.95
#